data_2fe924b2e3aac636e58420988a708240
#
_entry.id   2fe924b2e3aac636e58420988a708240
#
_cell.length_a   1.000
_cell.length_b   1.000
_cell.length_c   1.000
_cell.angle_alpha   90.00
_cell.angle_beta   90.00
_cell.angle_gamma   90.00
#
_symmetry.space_group_name_H-M   'P 1'
#
loop_
_entity.id
_entity.type
_entity.pdbx_description
1 polymer ?
#
loop_
_entity_poly.entity_id
_entity_poly.type
_entity_poly.pdbx_seq_one_letter_code
_entity_poly.pdbx_strand_id
1 'polypeptide(L)'
;HSFPTRRSSDLNVGVIAVPDERIEKLGALEKSKKLVPTSIRFVDIAGLVKGAAEGAGLGNKFLSHIREVDAIVQVVRFFDNKDIIHVDGSVDPGRDIEVINLELMLADLATVTKRLESVTKEIKGGDKDAVILKAGLEKLKVALENGQLARAVSLTDDEMHLVKNLQLLTMKPTMYVANTSGSNSSLFTPPSSLEFLPIDVKIESELAELQDSDRAEYMRELGISESGLDRLARAAFKLLNLQTFFTAGEMETKAWTIVKGAKAPQAAGVIHTDFEKGFIKAEVIAWNKLLEAGGYGPARDKGWLRLEGKDYVVEDGDVCHFRFNN
;
A
#
# COMPACT_ATOMS: atom_id res chain seq x y z
N HIS A 1 -10.17 4.67 -24.90
CA HIS A 1 -11.44 4.83 -24.19
C HIS A 1 -11.38 6.09 -23.37
N SER A 2 -12.16 7.11 -23.76
CA SER A 2 -12.33 8.36 -23.05
C SER A 2 -12.88 8.08 -21.63
N PHE A 3 -12.18 8.54 -20.62
CA PHE A 3 -12.68 8.53 -19.26
C PHE A 3 -13.93 9.44 -19.20
N PRO A 4 -15.05 8.97 -18.68
CA PRO A 4 -16.22 9.81 -18.51
C PRO A 4 -15.92 10.87 -17.44
N THR A 5 -16.16 12.12 -17.75
CA THR A 5 -16.20 13.24 -16.81
C THR A 5 -17.25 12.96 -15.74
N ARG A 6 -16.83 12.41 -14.59
CA ARG A 6 -17.68 12.17 -13.42
C ARG A 6 -17.69 13.39 -12.50
N ARG A 7 -18.83 13.58 -11.84
CA ARG A 7 -19.09 14.68 -10.89
C ARG A 7 -18.04 14.72 -9.78
N SER A 8 -17.74 15.88 -9.26
CA SER A 8 -16.70 16.22 -8.26
C SER A 8 -16.81 15.50 -6.89
N SER A 9 -17.49 14.38 -6.80
CA SER A 9 -17.66 13.58 -5.58
C SER A 9 -17.05 12.17 -5.66
N ASP A 10 -16.62 11.72 -6.84
CA ASP A 10 -16.07 10.37 -7.01
C ASP A 10 -14.54 10.45 -7.12
N LEU A 11 -13.85 9.78 -6.20
CA LEU A 11 -12.39 9.60 -6.26
C LEU A 11 -12.02 8.81 -7.52
N ASN A 12 -11.00 9.28 -8.23
CA ASN A 12 -10.40 8.49 -9.30
C ASN A 12 -9.60 7.34 -8.67
N VAL A 13 -9.91 6.12 -9.06
CA VAL A 13 -9.23 4.93 -8.57
C VAL A 13 -8.51 4.26 -9.72
N GLY A 14 -7.18 4.19 -9.63
CA GLY A 14 -6.34 3.39 -10.50
C GLY A 14 -6.05 2.04 -9.86
N VAL A 15 -6.10 0.97 -10.66
CA VAL A 15 -5.73 -0.37 -10.22
C VAL A 15 -4.52 -0.81 -11.04
N ILE A 16 -3.41 -1.07 -10.35
CA ILE A 16 -2.16 -1.49 -11.00
C ILE A 16 -1.85 -2.91 -10.55
N ALA A 17 -1.66 -3.81 -11.51
CA ALA A 17 -1.19 -5.17 -11.23
C ALA A 17 0.22 -5.13 -10.65
N VAL A 18 0.50 -5.97 -9.66
CA VAL A 18 1.86 -6.15 -9.13
C VAL A 18 2.56 -7.17 -10.03
N PRO A 19 3.64 -6.80 -10.71
CA PRO A 19 4.38 -7.71 -11.58
C PRO A 19 4.97 -8.87 -10.78
N ASP A 20 4.64 -10.09 -11.18
CA ASP A 20 5.13 -11.32 -10.55
C ASP A 20 5.25 -12.45 -11.58
N GLU A 21 6.46 -12.74 -12.01
CA GLU A 21 6.75 -13.78 -13.00
C GLU A 21 6.35 -15.20 -12.57
N ARG A 22 6.15 -15.39 -11.24
CA ARG A 22 5.81 -16.71 -10.68
C ARG A 22 4.44 -17.19 -11.17
N ILE A 23 3.50 -16.25 -11.38
CA ILE A 23 2.14 -16.57 -11.81
C ILE A 23 2.14 -17.15 -13.23
N GLU A 24 2.97 -16.62 -14.13
CA GLU A 24 3.09 -17.11 -15.51
C GLU A 24 3.71 -18.51 -15.51
N LYS A 25 4.77 -18.72 -14.73
CA LYS A 25 5.44 -20.02 -14.62
C LYS A 25 4.50 -21.10 -14.06
N LEU A 26 3.75 -20.79 -13.00
CA LEU A 26 2.77 -21.69 -12.41
C LEU A 26 1.60 -21.95 -13.37
N GLY A 27 1.10 -20.92 -14.04
CA GLY A 27 0.03 -21.05 -15.01
C GLY A 27 0.41 -21.90 -16.23
N ALA A 28 1.66 -21.77 -16.69
CA ALA A 28 2.19 -22.62 -17.76
C ALA A 28 2.30 -24.09 -17.32
N LEU A 29 2.75 -24.36 -16.10
CA LEU A 29 2.83 -25.70 -15.52
C LEU A 29 1.47 -26.37 -15.44
N GLU A 30 0.48 -25.68 -14.88
CA GLU A 30 -0.89 -26.19 -14.70
C GLU A 30 -1.77 -26.03 -15.94
N LYS A 31 -1.26 -25.46 -17.03
CA LYS A 31 -1.99 -25.15 -18.27
C LYS A 31 -3.27 -24.34 -18.00
N SER A 32 -3.13 -23.36 -17.12
CA SER A 32 -4.25 -22.57 -16.63
C SER A 32 -4.89 -21.74 -17.74
N LYS A 33 -6.23 -21.77 -17.81
CA LYS A 33 -7.01 -20.99 -18.79
C LYS A 33 -6.99 -19.50 -18.46
N LYS A 34 -6.73 -19.13 -17.19
CA LYS A 34 -6.75 -17.76 -16.72
C LYS A 34 -5.66 -17.52 -15.68
N LEU A 35 -4.98 -16.38 -15.79
CA LEU A 35 -4.02 -15.88 -14.83
C LEU A 35 -4.59 -14.62 -14.15
N VAL A 36 -4.55 -14.56 -12.81
CA VAL A 36 -5.06 -13.41 -12.05
C VAL A 36 -3.96 -12.92 -11.12
N PRO A 37 -3.24 -11.85 -11.49
CA PRO A 37 -2.22 -11.26 -10.64
C PRO A 37 -2.83 -10.55 -9.43
N THR A 38 -2.03 -10.27 -8.41
CA THR A 38 -2.39 -9.31 -7.36
C THR A 38 -2.38 -7.89 -7.91
N SER A 39 -3.06 -6.98 -7.21
CA SER A 39 -3.09 -5.58 -7.61
C SER A 39 -3.09 -4.65 -6.40
N ILE A 40 -2.60 -3.44 -6.60
CA ILE A 40 -2.70 -2.31 -5.67
C ILE A 40 -3.69 -1.30 -6.24
N ARG A 41 -4.53 -0.77 -5.36
CA ARG A 41 -5.46 0.32 -5.69
C ARG A 41 -4.84 1.64 -5.27
N PHE A 42 -4.64 2.53 -6.21
CA PHE A 42 -4.24 3.91 -5.98
C PHE A 42 -5.48 4.79 -6.06
N VAL A 43 -5.68 5.60 -5.03
CA VAL A 43 -6.79 6.54 -4.96
C VAL A 43 -6.23 7.93 -5.16
N ASP A 44 -6.65 8.60 -6.25
CA ASP A 44 -6.28 10.00 -6.49
C ASP A 44 -7.07 10.89 -5.53
N ILE A 45 -6.35 11.51 -4.63
CA ILE A 45 -6.92 12.43 -3.65
C ILE A 45 -6.58 13.84 -4.12
N ALA A 46 -7.58 14.55 -4.64
CA ALA A 46 -7.43 15.90 -5.16
C ALA A 46 -6.65 16.83 -4.21
N GLY A 47 -5.70 17.57 -4.77
CA GLY A 47 -4.60 18.23 -4.06
C GLY A 47 -4.93 19.00 -2.79
N LEU A 48 -4.00 18.96 -1.85
CA LEU A 48 -3.99 19.76 -0.62
C LEU A 48 -3.93 21.25 -0.98
N VAL A 49 -4.94 21.99 -0.57
CA VAL A 49 -4.90 23.46 -0.55
C VAL A 49 -4.36 23.87 0.82
N LYS A 50 -3.38 24.76 0.86
CA LYS A 50 -2.83 25.37 2.08
C LYS A 50 -3.97 25.84 2.99
N GLY A 51 -3.97 25.46 4.27
CA GLY A 51 -5.06 25.75 5.20
C GLY A 51 -6.19 24.72 5.24
N ALA A 52 -5.99 23.53 4.69
CA ALA A 52 -6.99 22.45 4.71
C ALA A 52 -7.38 22.02 6.13
N ALA A 53 -6.48 22.14 7.12
CA ALA A 53 -6.73 21.85 8.51
C ALA A 53 -7.60 22.91 9.22
N GLU A 54 -7.68 24.13 8.70
CA GLU A 54 -8.42 25.25 9.30
C GLU A 54 -9.93 25.26 8.98
N GLY A 55 -10.46 24.21 8.34
CA GLY A 55 -11.89 23.97 8.26
C GLY A 55 -12.64 24.54 7.05
N ALA A 56 -11.99 24.97 6.01
CA ALA A 56 -12.64 25.24 4.73
C ALA A 56 -13.11 23.90 4.12
N GLY A 57 -14.38 23.68 3.92
CA GLY A 57 -15.10 22.41 3.69
C GLY A 57 -14.50 21.39 2.69
N LEU A 58 -13.58 21.78 1.79
CA LEU A 58 -12.84 20.89 0.90
C LEU A 58 -11.71 20.14 1.64
N GLY A 59 -11.06 20.77 2.62
CA GLY A 59 -9.98 20.15 3.41
C GLY A 59 -10.45 18.97 4.25
N ASN A 60 -11.64 19.03 4.83
CA ASN A 60 -12.19 17.95 5.63
C ASN A 60 -12.51 16.69 4.79
N LYS A 61 -12.99 16.84 3.54
CA LYS A 61 -13.20 15.71 2.63
C LYS A 61 -11.87 15.06 2.21
N PHE A 62 -10.89 15.87 1.89
CA PHE A 62 -9.54 15.41 1.58
C PHE A 62 -8.96 14.56 2.72
N LEU A 63 -8.98 15.08 3.94
CA LEU A 63 -8.47 14.38 5.13
C LEU A 63 -9.27 13.10 5.42
N SER A 64 -10.59 13.07 5.16
CA SER A 64 -11.39 11.85 5.34
C SER A 64 -10.98 10.74 4.36
N HIS A 65 -10.69 11.09 3.12
CA HIS A 65 -10.23 10.11 2.13
C HIS A 65 -8.86 9.53 2.49
N ILE A 66 -7.92 10.35 3.02
CA ILE A 66 -6.65 9.84 3.52
C ILE A 66 -6.85 8.88 4.70
N ARG A 67 -7.87 9.07 5.53
CA ARG A 67 -8.15 8.14 6.64
C ARG A 67 -8.53 6.73 6.15
N GLU A 68 -9.16 6.62 5.00
CA GLU A 68 -9.67 5.36 4.44
C GLU A 68 -8.61 4.50 3.73
N VAL A 69 -7.44 5.08 3.38
CA VAL A 69 -6.36 4.34 2.70
C VAL A 69 -5.36 3.75 3.69
N ASP A 70 -4.62 2.71 3.28
CA ASP A 70 -3.66 1.99 4.14
C ASP A 70 -2.28 2.66 4.16
N ALA A 71 -1.89 3.38 3.10
CA ALA A 71 -0.63 4.09 2.97
C ALA A 71 -0.79 5.37 2.15
N ILE A 72 0.20 6.25 2.22
CA ILE A 72 0.24 7.52 1.48
C ILE A 72 1.40 7.48 0.49
N VAL A 73 1.13 7.92 -0.75
CA VAL A 73 2.15 8.20 -1.75
C VAL A 73 2.17 9.71 -1.99
N GLN A 74 3.25 10.37 -1.59
CA GLN A 74 3.46 11.80 -1.89
C GLN A 74 4.20 11.91 -3.21
N VAL A 75 3.54 12.46 -4.23
CA VAL A 75 4.16 12.77 -5.52
C VAL A 75 4.72 14.20 -5.45
N VAL A 76 6.04 14.29 -5.52
CA VAL A 76 6.78 15.55 -5.34
C VAL A 76 7.42 15.94 -6.66
N ARG A 77 7.31 17.22 -7.01
CA ARG A 77 7.86 17.76 -8.26
C ARG A 77 9.36 17.98 -8.17
N PHE A 78 10.13 17.33 -9.06
CA PHE A 78 11.58 17.44 -9.18
C PHE A 78 12.03 17.96 -10.55
N PHE A 79 11.21 18.79 -11.19
CA PHE A 79 11.54 19.40 -12.49
C PHE A 79 11.10 20.86 -12.52
N ASP A 80 11.82 21.67 -13.30
CA ASP A 80 11.41 23.04 -13.60
C ASP A 80 10.72 23.09 -14.98
N ASN A 81 9.55 23.70 -15.02
CA ASN A 81 8.82 23.98 -16.25
C ASN A 81 8.03 25.27 -16.07
N LYS A 82 8.36 26.27 -16.87
CA LYS A 82 7.76 27.61 -16.83
C LYS A 82 6.29 27.63 -17.24
N ASP A 83 5.86 26.63 -18.01
CA ASP A 83 4.47 26.50 -18.49
C ASP A 83 3.54 25.87 -17.42
N ILE A 84 4.10 25.31 -16.36
CA ILE A 84 3.35 24.69 -15.25
C ILE A 84 3.53 25.56 -14.01
N ILE A 85 2.47 26.27 -13.62
CA ILE A 85 2.48 27.13 -12.44
C ILE A 85 2.68 26.29 -11.17
N HIS A 86 3.61 26.73 -10.31
CA HIS A 86 3.77 26.17 -8.96
C HIS A 86 2.97 27.04 -7.97
N VAL A 87 2.29 26.42 -7.01
CA VAL A 87 1.42 27.11 -6.03
C VAL A 87 2.20 28.19 -5.24
N ASP A 88 3.45 27.92 -4.89
CA ASP A 88 4.33 28.83 -4.13
C ASP A 88 5.33 29.59 -5.01
N GLY A 89 5.16 29.58 -6.33
CA GLY A 89 5.97 30.36 -7.30
C GLY A 89 7.37 29.79 -7.58
N SER A 90 7.87 28.83 -6.79
CA SER A 90 9.16 28.15 -7.02
C SER A 90 9.07 26.69 -6.61
N VAL A 91 9.76 25.82 -7.34
CA VAL A 91 9.85 24.39 -7.01
C VAL A 91 10.85 24.20 -5.87
N ASP A 92 10.39 23.65 -4.76
CA ASP A 92 11.21 23.25 -3.61
C ASP A 92 10.64 21.95 -3.01
N PRO A 93 11.21 20.79 -3.39
CA PRO A 93 10.71 19.49 -2.95
C PRO A 93 10.68 19.31 -1.42
N GLY A 94 11.66 19.87 -0.71
CA GLY A 94 11.72 19.80 0.75
C GLY A 94 10.57 20.54 1.40
N ARG A 95 10.39 21.80 1.03
CA ARG A 95 9.29 22.64 1.50
C ARG A 95 7.92 22.02 1.17
N ASP A 96 7.75 21.47 -0.03
CA ASP A 96 6.48 20.91 -0.47
C ASP A 96 6.09 19.69 0.39
N ILE A 97 7.07 18.86 0.78
CA ILE A 97 6.87 17.73 1.70
C ILE A 97 6.54 18.24 3.10
N GLU A 98 7.26 19.24 3.59
CA GLU A 98 7.04 19.79 4.93
C GLU A 98 5.65 20.41 5.08
N VAL A 99 5.17 21.13 4.07
CA VAL A 99 3.82 21.71 4.06
C VAL A 99 2.74 20.61 4.18
N ILE A 100 2.86 19.54 3.41
CA ILE A 100 1.91 18.41 3.49
C ILE A 100 1.99 17.73 4.86
N ASN A 101 3.19 17.44 5.34
CA ASN A 101 3.36 16.82 6.64
C ASN A 101 2.78 17.68 7.76
N LEU A 102 2.95 19.00 7.71
CA LEU A 102 2.38 19.93 8.69
C LEU A 102 0.86 19.89 8.71
N GLU A 103 0.21 19.93 7.54
CA GLU A 103 -1.25 19.83 7.45
C GLU A 103 -1.79 18.50 8.02
N LEU A 104 -1.11 17.39 7.74
CA LEU A 104 -1.48 16.09 8.30
C LEU A 104 -1.27 16.06 9.84
N MET A 105 -0.18 16.64 10.33
CA MET A 105 0.08 16.74 11.79
C MET A 105 -0.96 17.59 12.50
N LEU A 106 -1.36 18.74 11.95
CA LEU A 106 -2.40 19.58 12.51
C LEU A 106 -3.75 18.87 12.62
N ALA A 107 -4.11 18.10 11.58
CA ALA A 107 -5.32 17.28 11.59
C ALA A 107 -5.28 16.17 12.65
N ASP A 108 -4.12 15.54 12.83
CA ASP A 108 -3.91 14.52 13.87
C ASP A 108 -3.90 15.14 15.26
N LEU A 109 -3.26 16.29 15.44
CA LEU A 109 -3.26 17.01 16.72
C LEU A 109 -4.68 17.36 17.17
N ALA A 110 -5.53 17.83 16.25
CA ALA A 110 -6.93 18.09 16.55
C ALA A 110 -7.68 16.80 16.96
N THR A 111 -7.43 15.69 16.28
CA THR A 111 -8.01 14.37 16.59
C THR A 111 -7.58 13.87 17.97
N VAL A 112 -6.28 13.92 18.26
CA VAL A 112 -5.67 13.51 19.54
C VAL A 112 -6.18 14.36 20.69
N THR A 113 -6.22 15.69 20.52
CA THR A 113 -6.71 16.63 21.55
C THR A 113 -8.16 16.34 21.89
N LYS A 114 -9.04 16.20 20.90
CA LYS A 114 -10.44 15.85 21.11
C LYS A 114 -10.61 14.50 21.82
N ARG A 115 -9.78 13.49 21.48
CA ARG A 115 -9.84 12.17 22.13
C ARG A 115 -9.33 12.22 23.57
N LEU A 116 -8.31 13.04 23.88
CA LEU A 116 -7.83 13.27 25.24
C LEU A 116 -8.91 13.84 26.17
N GLU A 117 -9.75 14.74 25.66
CA GLU A 117 -10.86 15.29 26.43
C GLU A 117 -11.90 14.22 26.79
N SER A 118 -12.22 13.31 25.86
CA SER A 118 -13.21 12.24 26.09
C SER A 118 -12.67 11.13 26.99
N VAL A 119 -11.42 10.70 26.78
CA VAL A 119 -10.81 9.61 27.55
C VAL A 119 -10.67 9.96 29.03
N THR A 120 -10.49 11.24 29.36
CA THR A 120 -10.44 11.70 30.74
C THR A 120 -11.75 11.45 31.50
N LYS A 121 -12.89 11.46 30.80
CA LYS A 121 -14.20 11.11 31.39
C LYS A 121 -14.34 9.59 31.57
N GLU A 122 -13.84 8.80 30.63
CA GLU A 122 -13.86 7.33 30.69
C GLU A 122 -13.03 6.80 31.87
N ILE A 123 -11.87 7.40 32.15
CA ILE A 123 -11.03 7.08 33.33
C ILE A 123 -11.81 7.27 34.62
N LYS A 124 -12.59 8.36 34.75
CA LYS A 124 -13.43 8.59 35.92
C LYS A 124 -14.50 7.51 36.09
N GLY A 125 -14.89 6.86 35.03
CA GLY A 125 -15.79 5.69 35.03
C GLY A 125 -15.12 4.36 35.38
N GLY A 126 -13.80 4.32 35.58
CA GLY A 126 -13.05 3.12 35.97
C GLY A 126 -12.54 2.26 34.82
N ASP A 127 -12.54 2.78 33.59
CA ASP A 127 -12.04 2.06 32.41
C ASP A 127 -10.49 2.01 32.45
N LYS A 128 -9.93 0.79 32.48
CA LYS A 128 -8.48 0.55 32.52
C LYS A 128 -7.80 0.84 31.18
N ASP A 129 -8.45 0.50 30.07
CA ASP A 129 -7.92 0.74 28.73
C ASP A 129 -7.84 2.25 28.45
N ALA A 130 -8.75 3.03 29.02
CA ALA A 130 -8.71 4.49 28.96
C ALA A 130 -7.44 5.09 29.58
N VAL A 131 -6.87 4.47 30.61
CA VAL A 131 -5.62 4.93 31.23
C VAL A 131 -4.44 4.71 30.27
N ILE A 132 -4.35 3.53 29.66
CA ILE A 132 -3.32 3.18 28.68
C ILE A 132 -3.44 4.07 27.44
N LEU A 133 -4.65 4.21 26.92
CA LEU A 133 -4.92 5.08 25.78
C LEU A 133 -4.50 6.52 26.06
N LYS A 134 -4.82 7.06 27.25
CA LYS A 134 -4.43 8.42 27.63
C LYS A 134 -2.93 8.61 27.57
N ALA A 135 -2.14 7.67 28.12
CA ALA A 135 -0.68 7.74 28.10
C ALA A 135 -0.13 7.79 26.66
N GLY A 136 -0.64 6.95 25.77
CA GLY A 136 -0.29 6.98 24.33
C GLY A 136 -0.66 8.29 23.66
N LEU A 137 -1.86 8.83 23.94
CA LEU A 137 -2.32 10.10 23.38
C LEU A 137 -1.48 11.29 23.85
N GLU A 138 -1.04 11.31 25.10
CA GLU A 138 -0.17 12.37 25.64
C GLU A 138 1.20 12.38 24.96
N LYS A 139 1.80 11.20 24.73
CA LYS A 139 3.05 11.08 23.95
C LYS A 139 2.88 11.60 22.52
N LEU A 140 1.78 11.20 21.86
CA LEU A 140 1.47 11.64 20.49
C LEU A 140 1.23 13.15 20.42
N LYS A 141 0.50 13.72 21.38
CA LYS A 141 0.25 15.16 21.43
C LYS A 141 1.56 15.95 21.51
N VAL A 142 2.43 15.59 22.45
CA VAL A 142 3.73 16.26 22.63
C VAL A 142 4.58 16.16 21.36
N ALA A 143 4.61 15.00 20.71
CA ALA A 143 5.37 14.81 19.48
C ALA A 143 4.84 15.67 18.34
N LEU A 144 3.52 15.66 18.11
CA LEU A 144 2.88 16.46 17.05
C LEU A 144 3.07 17.97 17.27
N GLU A 145 2.96 18.46 18.53
CA GLU A 145 3.22 19.85 18.88
C GLU A 145 4.68 20.26 18.60
N ASN A 146 5.61 19.31 18.68
CA ASN A 146 7.03 19.53 18.37
C ASN A 146 7.39 19.24 16.88
N GLY A 147 6.40 19.08 16.00
CA GLY A 147 6.63 18.84 14.58
C GLY A 147 7.11 17.42 14.25
N GLN A 148 6.91 16.45 15.15
CA GLN A 148 7.26 15.06 14.94
C GLN A 148 6.04 14.27 14.48
N LEU A 149 6.19 13.47 13.41
CA LEU A 149 5.13 12.63 12.88
C LEU A 149 4.78 11.49 13.86
N ALA A 150 3.49 11.15 13.98
CA ALA A 150 3.01 10.15 14.94
C ALA A 150 3.69 8.78 14.77
N ARG A 151 4.06 8.38 13.54
CA ARG A 151 4.78 7.12 13.27
C ARG A 151 6.19 7.04 13.87
N ALA A 152 6.78 8.17 14.25
CA ALA A 152 8.09 8.22 14.87
C ALA A 152 8.03 8.13 16.42
N VAL A 153 6.83 8.10 17.00
CA VAL A 153 6.62 8.02 18.45
C VAL A 153 6.70 6.57 18.91
N SER A 154 7.53 6.30 19.92
CA SER A 154 7.59 4.97 20.54
C SER A 154 6.39 4.77 21.47
N LEU A 155 5.47 3.92 21.03
CA LEU A 155 4.32 3.46 21.80
C LEU A 155 4.55 2.02 22.25
N THR A 156 3.97 1.62 23.38
CA THR A 156 3.89 0.19 23.75
C THR A 156 2.88 -0.53 22.86
N ASP A 157 2.90 -1.87 22.84
CA ASP A 157 1.96 -2.66 22.04
C ASP A 157 0.50 -2.38 22.43
N ASP A 158 0.22 -2.23 23.72
CA ASP A 158 -1.12 -1.91 24.23
C ASP A 158 -1.55 -0.50 23.83
N GLU A 159 -0.65 0.50 23.94
CA GLU A 159 -0.92 1.86 23.47
C GLU A 159 -1.19 1.89 21.97
N MET A 160 -0.36 1.19 21.18
CA MET A 160 -0.50 1.10 19.73
C MET A 160 -1.82 0.46 19.34
N HIS A 161 -2.21 -0.63 20.01
CA HIS A 161 -3.48 -1.31 19.77
C HIS A 161 -4.68 -0.36 19.96
N LEU A 162 -4.69 0.40 21.03
CA LEU A 162 -5.79 1.33 21.34
C LEU A 162 -5.80 2.57 20.43
N VAL A 163 -4.62 3.12 20.12
CA VAL A 163 -4.46 4.30 19.26
C VAL A 163 -4.82 4.00 17.80
N LYS A 164 -4.63 2.76 17.33
CA LYS A 164 -4.89 2.35 15.94
C LYS A 164 -6.30 2.74 15.45
N ASN A 165 -7.29 2.68 16.34
CA ASN A 165 -8.69 3.02 16.00
C ASN A 165 -8.89 4.50 15.65
N LEU A 166 -7.95 5.38 15.98
CA LEU A 166 -8.01 6.80 15.62
C LEU A 166 -7.65 7.07 14.17
N GLN A 167 -7.04 6.09 13.49
CA GLN A 167 -6.61 6.20 12.10
C GLN A 167 -5.84 7.49 11.82
N LEU A 168 -4.85 7.79 12.67
CA LEU A 168 -4.03 8.99 12.54
C LEU A 168 -3.31 8.99 11.19
N LEU A 169 -3.34 10.13 10.52
CA LEU A 169 -2.82 10.30 9.16
C LEU A 169 -1.30 10.15 9.13
N THR A 170 -0.63 10.73 10.12
CA THR A 170 0.83 10.68 10.21
C THR A 170 1.38 9.38 10.81
N MET A 171 0.52 8.44 11.22
CA MET A 171 0.90 7.06 11.54
C MET A 171 0.96 6.18 10.29
N LYS A 172 0.29 6.57 9.20
CA LYS A 172 0.26 5.76 7.98
C LYS A 172 1.66 5.65 7.36
N PRO A 173 2.02 4.46 6.84
CA PRO A 173 3.21 4.31 6.01
C PRO A 173 3.18 5.30 4.86
N THR A 174 4.30 5.96 4.59
CA THR A 174 4.39 6.98 3.53
C THR A 174 5.60 6.71 2.67
N MET A 175 5.44 6.78 1.36
CA MET A 175 6.53 6.78 0.38
C MET A 175 6.50 8.07 -0.44
N TYR A 176 7.66 8.43 -0.97
CA TYR A 176 7.84 9.63 -1.78
C TYR A 176 8.17 9.26 -3.21
N VAL A 177 7.44 9.80 -4.16
CA VAL A 177 7.70 9.68 -5.59
C VAL A 177 8.28 10.99 -6.08
N ALA A 178 9.50 10.95 -6.60
CA ALA A 178 10.09 12.08 -7.29
C ALA A 178 9.58 12.10 -8.74
N ASN A 179 8.70 13.05 -9.09
CA ASN A 179 8.32 13.27 -10.47
C ASN A 179 9.45 14.01 -11.19
N THR A 180 10.17 13.30 -12.05
CA THR A 180 11.40 13.77 -12.70
C THR A 180 11.19 14.20 -14.15
N SER A 181 10.00 14.46 -14.60
CA SER A 181 9.62 14.77 -15.98
C SER A 181 10.69 15.52 -16.77
N GLY A 182 11.49 14.82 -17.56
CA GLY A 182 12.50 15.37 -18.46
C GLY A 182 13.91 15.50 -17.88
N SER A 183 14.82 16.07 -18.69
CA SER A 183 16.28 16.08 -18.52
C SER A 183 16.83 16.98 -17.39
N ASN A 184 15.99 17.75 -16.70
CA ASN A 184 16.43 18.73 -15.70
C ASN A 184 16.25 18.26 -14.24
N SER A 185 16.03 16.97 -14.01
CA SER A 185 15.87 16.38 -12.66
C SER A 185 17.12 16.51 -11.76
N SER A 186 18.29 16.74 -12.36
CA SER A 186 19.55 16.95 -11.63
C SER A 186 19.64 18.28 -10.89
N LEU A 187 18.71 19.20 -11.10
CA LEU A 187 18.71 20.52 -10.45
C LEU A 187 18.24 20.47 -8.98
N PHE A 188 17.58 19.40 -8.59
CA PHE A 188 17.01 19.27 -7.24
C PHE A 188 17.69 18.14 -6.48
N THR A 189 18.27 18.47 -5.34
CA THR A 189 18.85 17.47 -4.43
C THR A 189 17.76 17.01 -3.47
N PRO A 190 17.40 15.72 -3.45
CA PRO A 190 16.45 15.21 -2.47
C PRO A 190 16.99 15.41 -1.04
N PRO A 191 16.11 15.65 -0.05
CA PRO A 191 16.50 15.60 1.34
C PRO A 191 17.17 14.25 1.64
N SER A 192 18.40 14.27 2.17
CA SER A 192 19.21 13.08 2.40
C SER A 192 18.62 12.08 3.39
N SER A 193 17.63 12.52 4.17
CA SER A 193 16.90 11.70 5.15
C SER A 193 15.72 10.92 4.57
N LEU A 194 15.34 11.16 3.29
CA LEU A 194 14.17 10.55 2.67
C LEU A 194 14.59 9.74 1.43
N GLU A 195 14.00 8.57 1.30
CA GLU A 195 14.13 7.72 0.13
C GLU A 195 13.04 8.07 -0.90
N PHE A 196 13.45 8.32 -2.14
CA PHE A 196 12.54 8.67 -3.23
C PHE A 196 12.54 7.60 -4.31
N LEU A 197 11.35 7.30 -4.82
CA LEU A 197 11.18 6.53 -6.05
C LEU A 197 11.10 7.51 -7.24
N PRO A 198 12.13 7.60 -8.11
CA PRO A 198 12.05 8.47 -9.28
C PRO A 198 11.13 7.88 -10.35
N ILE A 199 10.18 8.69 -10.82
CA ILE A 199 9.23 8.34 -11.89
C ILE A 199 9.12 9.52 -12.84
N ASP A 200 9.29 9.30 -14.14
CA ASP A 200 8.92 10.25 -15.15
C ASP A 200 7.45 10.08 -15.53
N VAL A 201 6.60 10.91 -14.93
CA VAL A 201 5.14 10.80 -15.11
C VAL A 201 4.74 11.04 -16.57
N LYS A 202 5.51 11.81 -17.34
CA LYS A 202 5.24 12.03 -18.76
C LYS A 202 5.44 10.77 -19.57
N ILE A 203 6.57 10.09 -19.37
CA ILE A 203 6.85 8.77 -20.00
C ILE A 203 5.79 7.75 -19.61
N GLU A 204 5.41 7.69 -18.34
CA GLU A 204 4.37 6.76 -17.87
C GLU A 204 3.01 7.04 -18.52
N SER A 205 2.66 8.30 -18.73
CA SER A 205 1.44 8.69 -19.45
C SER A 205 1.48 8.23 -20.90
N GLU A 206 2.61 8.42 -21.59
CA GLU A 206 2.81 7.99 -22.96
C GLU A 206 2.73 6.46 -23.07
N LEU A 207 3.38 5.73 -22.15
CA LEU A 207 3.33 4.26 -22.08
C LEU A 207 1.91 3.73 -21.85
N ALA A 208 1.08 4.44 -21.10
CA ALA A 208 -0.30 4.03 -20.80
C ALA A 208 -1.23 4.12 -22.03
N GLU A 209 -0.89 4.92 -23.04
CA GLU A 209 -1.66 5.10 -24.28
C GLU A 209 -1.30 4.06 -25.35
N LEU A 210 -0.15 3.38 -25.20
CA LEU A 210 0.35 2.42 -26.18
C LEU A 210 -0.25 1.02 -25.98
N GLN A 211 -0.34 0.27 -27.10
CA GLN A 211 -0.63 -1.16 -27.07
C GLN A 211 0.60 -1.93 -26.54
N ASP A 212 0.39 -3.15 -26.02
CA ASP A 212 1.47 -3.92 -25.37
C ASP A 212 2.71 -4.12 -26.24
N SER A 213 2.56 -4.35 -27.56
CA SER A 213 3.67 -4.49 -28.49
C SER A 213 4.49 -3.21 -28.63
N ASP A 214 3.80 -2.09 -28.82
CA ASP A 214 4.39 -0.77 -29.05
C ASP A 214 5.01 -0.25 -27.75
N ARG A 215 4.39 -0.55 -26.62
CA ARG A 215 4.90 -0.26 -25.28
C ARG A 215 6.27 -0.93 -25.04
N ALA A 216 6.39 -2.21 -25.37
CA ALA A 216 7.64 -2.96 -25.22
C ALA A 216 8.77 -2.40 -26.12
N GLU A 217 8.43 -1.99 -27.34
CA GLU A 217 9.36 -1.35 -28.27
C GLU A 217 9.82 0.02 -27.76
N TYR A 218 8.88 0.86 -27.36
CA TYR A 218 9.14 2.20 -26.83
C TYR A 218 10.02 2.16 -25.57
N MET A 219 9.73 1.26 -24.63
CA MET A 219 10.57 1.05 -23.45
C MET A 219 12.01 0.65 -23.82
N ARG A 220 12.17 -0.22 -24.84
CA ARG A 220 13.49 -0.66 -25.31
C ARG A 220 14.27 0.50 -25.94
N GLU A 221 13.62 1.35 -26.73
CA GLU A 221 14.24 2.55 -27.32
C GLU A 221 14.71 3.53 -26.25
N LEU A 222 13.95 3.68 -25.16
CA LEU A 222 14.32 4.54 -24.03
C LEU A 222 15.32 3.88 -23.06
N GLY A 223 15.69 2.60 -23.27
CA GLY A 223 16.56 1.85 -22.37
C GLY A 223 15.91 1.55 -21.00
N ILE A 224 14.59 1.54 -20.94
CA ILE A 224 13.80 1.29 -19.72
C ILE A 224 13.48 -0.22 -19.67
N SER A 225 13.94 -0.90 -18.62
CA SER A 225 13.69 -2.35 -18.41
C SER A 225 12.37 -2.62 -17.67
N GLU A 226 11.88 -1.66 -16.89
CA GLU A 226 10.67 -1.77 -16.08
C GLU A 226 9.98 -0.39 -15.99
N SER A 227 8.66 -0.35 -16.12
CA SER A 227 7.90 0.90 -16.02
C SER A 227 7.96 1.49 -14.59
N GLY A 228 7.80 2.81 -14.49
CA GLY A 228 7.71 3.49 -13.19
C GLY A 228 6.49 3.04 -12.39
N LEU A 229 5.36 2.73 -13.08
CA LEU A 229 4.16 2.18 -12.44
C LEU A 229 4.38 0.79 -11.87
N ASP A 230 5.13 -0.08 -12.54
CA ASP A 230 5.48 -1.41 -12.02
C ASP A 230 6.37 -1.30 -10.77
N ARG A 231 7.37 -0.41 -10.81
CA ARG A 231 8.21 -0.09 -9.65
C ARG A 231 7.39 0.49 -8.50
N LEU A 232 6.43 1.37 -8.80
CA LEU A 232 5.53 1.96 -7.81
C LEU A 232 4.66 0.88 -7.15
N ALA A 233 4.07 -0.03 -7.93
CA ALA A 233 3.25 -1.12 -7.41
C ALA A 233 4.06 -2.03 -6.47
N ARG A 234 5.28 -2.42 -6.85
CA ARG A 234 6.16 -3.23 -5.98
C ARG A 234 6.57 -2.48 -4.71
N ALA A 235 6.91 -1.20 -4.83
CA ALA A 235 7.29 -0.39 -3.68
C ALA A 235 6.12 -0.21 -2.70
N ALA A 236 4.91 0.03 -3.19
CA ALA A 236 3.71 0.12 -2.37
C ALA A 236 3.37 -1.22 -1.69
N PHE A 237 3.52 -2.34 -2.41
CA PHE A 237 3.33 -3.68 -1.88
C PHE A 237 4.28 -3.97 -0.71
N LYS A 238 5.56 -3.62 -0.88
CA LYS A 238 6.57 -3.72 0.19
C LYS A 238 6.29 -2.78 1.36
N LEU A 239 5.90 -1.53 1.09
CA LEU A 239 5.57 -0.53 2.11
C LEU A 239 4.43 -1.01 3.03
N LEU A 240 3.42 -1.65 2.46
CA LEU A 240 2.28 -2.22 3.17
C LEU A 240 2.60 -3.56 3.86
N ASN A 241 3.85 -4.02 3.81
CA ASN A 241 4.29 -5.30 4.37
C ASN A 241 3.45 -6.48 3.85
N LEU A 242 3.15 -6.48 2.55
CA LEU A 242 2.38 -7.51 1.89
C LEU A 242 3.28 -8.59 1.31
N GLN A 243 2.71 -9.77 1.14
CA GLN A 243 3.31 -10.90 0.43
C GLN A 243 2.25 -11.67 -0.35
N THR A 244 2.71 -12.52 -1.27
CA THR A 244 1.85 -13.25 -2.20
C THR A 244 1.90 -14.75 -1.92
N PHE A 245 0.74 -15.39 -1.85
CA PHE A 245 0.63 -16.83 -2.04
C PHE A 245 -0.21 -17.13 -3.28
N PHE A 246 -0.17 -18.37 -3.77
CA PHE A 246 -0.84 -18.77 -5.01
C PHE A 246 -1.84 -19.89 -4.78
N THR A 247 -2.86 -19.90 -5.61
CA THR A 247 -3.64 -21.10 -5.92
C THR A 247 -3.44 -21.40 -7.40
N ALA A 248 -3.10 -22.64 -7.74
CA ALA A 248 -2.80 -23.02 -9.12
C ALA A 248 -3.62 -24.25 -9.53
N GLY A 249 -4.20 -24.21 -10.73
CA GLY A 249 -4.98 -25.28 -11.32
C GLY A 249 -5.37 -24.98 -12.77
N GLU A 250 -5.95 -25.96 -13.47
CA GLU A 250 -6.30 -25.84 -14.90
C GLU A 250 -7.25 -24.69 -15.23
N MET A 251 -8.20 -24.37 -14.35
CA MET A 251 -9.16 -23.30 -14.61
C MET A 251 -8.55 -21.92 -14.38
N GLU A 252 -7.78 -21.77 -13.32
CA GLU A 252 -7.21 -20.50 -12.92
C GLU A 252 -5.95 -20.72 -12.09
N THR A 253 -4.91 -19.93 -12.37
CA THR A 253 -3.82 -19.66 -11.44
C THR A 253 -3.98 -18.23 -10.95
N LYS A 254 -4.04 -18.07 -9.62
CA LYS A 254 -4.29 -16.77 -9.00
C LYS A 254 -3.29 -16.47 -7.89
N ALA A 255 -2.81 -15.25 -7.92
CA ALA A 255 -2.00 -14.66 -6.85
C ALA A 255 -2.91 -13.96 -5.84
N TRP A 256 -2.69 -14.22 -4.57
CA TRP A 256 -3.46 -13.68 -3.45
C TRP A 256 -2.57 -12.86 -2.54
N THR A 257 -3.08 -11.73 -2.09
CA THR A 257 -2.36 -10.80 -1.22
C THR A 257 -2.68 -11.06 0.25
N ILE A 258 -1.66 -11.20 1.08
CA ILE A 258 -1.77 -11.27 2.54
C ILE A 258 -0.73 -10.36 3.18
N VAL A 259 -0.98 -9.96 4.43
CA VAL A 259 0.03 -9.30 5.25
C VAL A 259 1.09 -10.33 5.64
N LYS A 260 2.35 -9.96 5.59
CA LYS A 260 3.46 -10.81 6.02
C LYS A 260 3.27 -11.26 7.46
N GLY A 261 3.43 -12.56 7.69
CA GLY A 261 3.17 -13.18 9.00
C GLY A 261 1.73 -13.71 9.17
N ALA A 262 0.86 -13.59 8.15
CA ALA A 262 -0.48 -14.15 8.20
C ALA A 262 -0.44 -15.69 8.33
N LYS A 263 -1.31 -16.24 9.19
CA LYS A 263 -1.48 -17.68 9.36
C LYS A 263 -2.39 -18.26 8.28
N ALA A 264 -2.31 -19.57 8.07
CA ALA A 264 -3.08 -20.30 7.06
C ALA A 264 -4.61 -20.04 7.09
N PRO A 265 -5.30 -19.97 8.25
CA PRO A 265 -6.70 -19.59 8.27
C PRO A 265 -6.97 -18.19 7.72
N GLN A 266 -6.12 -17.21 8.07
CA GLN A 266 -6.23 -15.83 7.57
C GLN A 266 -6.01 -15.78 6.06
N ALA A 267 -5.04 -16.52 5.53
CA ALA A 267 -4.81 -16.64 4.09
C ALA A 267 -6.01 -17.29 3.38
N ALA A 268 -6.60 -18.34 3.97
CA ALA A 268 -7.83 -18.93 3.45
C ALA A 268 -8.99 -17.92 3.44
N GLY A 269 -9.07 -17.07 4.47
CA GLY A 269 -10.06 -16.01 4.62
C GLY A 269 -10.02 -14.95 3.50
N VAL A 270 -8.84 -14.69 2.94
CA VAL A 270 -8.69 -13.78 1.77
C VAL A 270 -9.37 -14.34 0.53
N ILE A 271 -9.46 -15.66 0.39
CA ILE A 271 -10.20 -16.31 -0.69
C ILE A 271 -11.69 -16.21 -0.45
N HIS A 272 -12.15 -16.63 0.75
CA HIS A 272 -13.53 -16.52 1.18
C HIS A 272 -13.60 -16.60 2.72
N THR A 273 -14.48 -15.79 3.32
CA THR A 273 -14.63 -15.74 4.79
C THR A 273 -15.01 -17.10 5.41
N ASP A 274 -15.76 -17.93 4.69
CA ASP A 274 -16.14 -19.27 5.17
C ASP A 274 -14.93 -20.23 5.20
N PHE A 275 -13.92 -20.02 4.36
CA PHE A 275 -12.68 -20.80 4.38
C PHE A 275 -11.88 -20.54 5.65
N GLU A 276 -11.89 -19.30 6.17
CA GLU A 276 -11.27 -18.99 7.45
C GLU A 276 -11.98 -19.68 8.61
N LYS A 277 -13.32 -19.54 8.66
CA LYS A 277 -14.15 -20.09 9.74
C LYS A 277 -14.12 -21.62 9.76
N GLY A 278 -14.24 -22.24 8.60
CA GLY A 278 -14.25 -23.68 8.41
C GLY A 278 -12.87 -24.32 8.23
N PHE A 279 -11.77 -23.57 8.40
CA PHE A 279 -10.43 -24.05 8.11
C PHE A 279 -10.09 -25.34 8.85
N ILE A 280 -9.64 -26.35 8.09
CA ILE A 280 -9.18 -27.64 8.61
C ILE A 280 -7.66 -27.74 8.49
N LYS A 281 -7.14 -27.63 7.28
CA LYS A 281 -5.71 -27.73 6.93
C LYS A 281 -5.44 -27.14 5.57
N ALA A 282 -4.16 -26.87 5.27
CA ALA A 282 -3.68 -26.51 3.95
C ALA A 282 -2.69 -27.55 3.42
N GLU A 283 -2.79 -27.89 2.14
CA GLU A 283 -1.70 -28.53 1.41
C GLU A 283 -0.85 -27.39 0.84
N VAL A 284 0.43 -27.36 1.16
CA VAL A 284 1.35 -26.26 0.85
C VAL A 284 2.61 -26.78 0.18
N ILE A 285 3.05 -26.09 -0.87
CA ILE A 285 4.32 -26.32 -1.52
C ILE A 285 4.89 -24.97 -2.00
N ALA A 286 6.19 -24.77 -1.84
CA ALA A 286 6.84 -23.59 -2.42
C ALA A 286 6.76 -23.62 -3.96
N TRP A 287 6.47 -22.49 -4.58
CA TRP A 287 6.26 -22.35 -6.04
C TRP A 287 7.40 -22.96 -6.88
N ASN A 288 8.66 -22.72 -6.47
CA ASN A 288 9.83 -23.24 -7.16
C ASN A 288 9.93 -24.79 -7.07
N LYS A 289 9.53 -25.36 -5.92
CA LYS A 289 9.49 -26.80 -5.73
C LYS A 289 8.39 -27.46 -6.56
N LEU A 290 7.25 -26.79 -6.72
CA LEU A 290 6.17 -27.28 -7.59
C LEU A 290 6.64 -27.30 -9.07
N LEU A 291 7.34 -26.24 -9.52
CA LEU A 291 7.94 -26.22 -10.86
C LEU A 291 9.00 -27.30 -11.04
N GLU A 292 9.92 -27.47 -10.08
CA GLU A 292 10.97 -28.49 -10.11
C GLU A 292 10.40 -29.91 -10.14
N ALA A 293 9.28 -30.13 -9.45
CA ALA A 293 8.60 -31.42 -9.46
C ALA A 293 7.94 -31.73 -10.82
N GLY A 294 7.47 -30.71 -11.54
CA GLY A 294 6.69 -30.86 -12.77
C GLY A 294 5.19 -31.05 -12.51
N GLY A 295 4.68 -30.58 -11.36
CA GLY A 295 3.26 -30.59 -11.00
C GLY A 295 2.97 -31.29 -9.67
N TYR A 296 1.70 -31.27 -9.25
CA TYR A 296 1.26 -31.77 -7.94
C TYR A 296 1.44 -33.28 -7.76
N GLY A 297 1.24 -34.11 -8.81
CA GLY A 297 1.41 -35.55 -8.75
C GLY A 297 2.84 -35.93 -8.35
N PRO A 298 3.83 -35.57 -9.18
CA PRO A 298 5.24 -35.83 -8.86
C PRO A 298 5.72 -35.17 -7.56
N ALA A 299 5.18 -33.99 -7.21
CA ALA A 299 5.50 -33.35 -5.94
C ALA A 299 5.03 -34.15 -4.73
N ARG A 300 3.85 -34.79 -4.83
CA ARG A 300 3.31 -35.68 -3.81
C ARG A 300 4.16 -36.93 -3.67
N ASP A 301 4.55 -37.55 -4.78
CA ASP A 301 5.39 -38.75 -4.79
C ASP A 301 6.76 -38.51 -4.16
N LYS A 302 7.30 -37.29 -4.30
CA LYS A 302 8.55 -36.84 -3.66
C LYS A 302 8.38 -36.42 -2.20
N GLY A 303 7.16 -36.38 -1.68
CA GLY A 303 6.88 -35.92 -0.31
C GLY A 303 7.08 -34.41 -0.10
N TRP A 304 7.00 -33.61 -1.15
CA TRP A 304 7.24 -32.15 -1.07
C TRP A 304 5.98 -31.35 -0.75
N LEU A 305 4.80 -31.96 -0.88
CA LEU A 305 3.53 -31.40 -0.44
C LEU A 305 3.42 -31.54 1.09
N ARG A 306 3.42 -30.43 1.79
CA ARG A 306 3.27 -30.35 3.25
C ARG A 306 1.80 -30.23 3.61
N LEU A 307 1.41 -30.84 4.73
CA LEU A 307 0.10 -30.65 5.33
C LEU A 307 0.27 -29.77 6.55
N GLU A 308 -0.28 -28.57 6.49
CA GLU A 308 -0.10 -27.52 7.47
C GLU A 308 -1.41 -27.22 8.23
N GLY A 309 -1.28 -26.95 9.51
CA GLY A 309 -2.38 -26.64 10.42
C GLY A 309 -2.64 -25.15 10.57
N LYS A 310 -3.47 -24.80 11.57
CA LYS A 310 -3.91 -23.42 11.83
C LYS A 310 -2.79 -22.45 12.20
N ASP A 311 -1.69 -22.96 12.76
CA ASP A 311 -0.58 -22.12 13.23
C ASP A 311 0.50 -21.90 12.17
N TYR A 312 0.36 -22.51 11.01
CA TYR A 312 1.30 -22.31 9.92
C TYR A 312 1.27 -20.84 9.44
N VAL A 313 2.43 -20.22 9.43
CA VAL A 313 2.64 -18.88 8.86
C VAL A 313 2.94 -19.05 7.37
N VAL A 314 2.06 -18.55 6.53
CA VAL A 314 2.21 -18.65 5.07
C VAL A 314 3.43 -17.85 4.62
N GLU A 315 4.26 -18.45 3.77
CA GLU A 315 5.45 -17.84 3.21
C GLU A 315 5.19 -17.22 1.82
N ASP A 316 6.00 -16.23 1.45
CA ASP A 316 5.90 -15.62 0.12
C ASP A 316 6.25 -16.64 -0.98
N GLY A 317 5.32 -16.86 -1.90
CA GLY A 317 5.47 -17.84 -2.97
C GLY A 317 4.93 -19.24 -2.65
N ASP A 318 4.32 -19.45 -1.50
CA ASP A 318 3.61 -20.69 -1.24
C ASP A 318 2.46 -20.90 -2.25
N VAL A 319 2.34 -22.13 -2.73
CA VAL A 319 1.17 -22.57 -3.50
C VAL A 319 0.31 -23.39 -2.55
N CYS A 320 -0.90 -22.89 -2.26
CA CYS A 320 -1.77 -23.39 -1.22
C CYS A 320 -3.05 -24.02 -1.78
N HIS A 321 -3.46 -25.15 -1.20
CA HIS A 321 -4.78 -25.70 -1.39
C HIS A 321 -5.44 -25.90 -0.02
N PHE A 322 -6.44 -25.06 0.29
CA PHE A 322 -7.11 -25.04 1.57
C PHE A 322 -8.24 -26.07 1.62
N ARG A 323 -8.34 -26.81 2.74
CA ARG A 323 -9.45 -27.68 3.06
C ARG A 323 -10.22 -27.10 4.21
N PHE A 324 -11.53 -27.01 4.05
CA PHE A 324 -12.45 -26.40 5.00
C PHE A 324 -13.74 -27.23 5.09
N ASN A 325 -14.46 -27.10 6.21
CA ASN A 325 -15.81 -27.59 6.38
C ASN A 325 -16.81 -26.48 6.04
N ASN A 326 -17.87 -26.84 5.33
CA ASN A 326 -19.02 -25.96 5.08
C ASN A 326 -19.89 -25.84 6.32
#